data_425cc7119b0f8be93e746bddece9e9c1
#
_entry.id   425cc7119b0f8be93e746bddece9e9c1
#
_cell.length_a   1.000
_cell.length_b   1.000
_cell.length_c   1.000
_cell.angle_alpha   90.00
_cell.angle_beta   90.00
_cell.angle_gamma   90.00
#
_symmetry.space_group_name_H-M   'P 1'
#
loop_
_entity.id
_entity.type
_entity.pdbx_description
1 polymer ?
#
loop_
_entity_poly.entity_id
_entity_poly.type
_entity_poly.pdbx_seq_one_letter_code
_entity_poly.pdbx_strand_id
1 'polypeptide(L)'
;MRTDNLKIKKITLYITIFSFLTLTELSLALWFILAVLWISFFTKKMAFKKLEVSHSFEYERIFVDEEVCFTVSIKNHSKEEFTLLVTPPHLVDTFFPKEDLFVLGKQEVQKRKFIFSFSERGSKKIGRYTVSFDDRFGLFSFWKVYEVCTEVKVFPKLVSGVFRNQALKKLLPSQKSNVRILEDVSMFENISEYDNEPLNRVHWKASARYDKLMVKKFSFTSMGRTRIYLDANFPNQELILNQAWQELHYQYIEYAIRACGSLIKQMIESNQEVIFKVFSKTYETVDSKNWVEYFDVLSCLEGKYEPVQNFQLYLQEDLRFLTFEDTVIIVSMFLSESILPLLIDLRSRCSKVIVLLMPYGFRLEDEEKTEYVERFRDELLTLQQKAEVLEENHVLVRLISSNQSLSEVYESV
;
A
#
# COMPACT_ATOMS: atom_id res chain seq x y z
N MET A 1 13.97 32.54 0.59
CA MET A 1 15.44 32.64 0.72
C MET A 1 15.78 33.39 1.99
N ARG A 2 16.51 32.78 2.88
CA ARG A 2 17.06 33.41 4.10
C ARG A 2 18.54 33.64 3.91
N THR A 3 19.09 34.63 4.61
CA THR A 3 20.52 34.97 4.54
C THR A 3 21.03 35.23 5.93
N ASP A 4 22.16 34.64 6.27
CA ASP A 4 22.92 35.07 7.46
C ASP A 4 24.14 35.86 6.99
N ASN A 5 24.23 37.09 7.43
CA ASN A 5 25.32 38.02 7.16
C ASN A 5 25.79 38.74 8.43
N LEU A 6 25.55 38.16 9.59
CA LEU A 6 25.80 38.75 10.89
C LEU A 6 27.28 39.01 11.09
N LYS A 7 28.16 38.14 10.59
CA LYS A 7 29.61 38.30 10.69
C LYS A 7 30.12 39.48 9.83
N ILE A 8 29.62 39.60 8.57
CA ILE A 8 29.96 40.75 7.74
C ILE A 8 29.52 42.06 8.40
N LYS A 9 28.29 42.12 8.94
CA LYS A 9 27.79 43.30 9.65
C LYS A 9 28.63 43.66 10.86
N LYS A 10 29.08 42.66 11.64
CA LYS A 10 30.00 42.91 12.78
C LYS A 10 31.34 43.44 12.29
N ILE A 11 31.94 42.86 11.26
CA ILE A 11 33.19 43.34 10.67
C ILE A 11 33.00 44.77 10.15
N THR A 12 31.90 45.07 9.48
CA THR A 12 31.58 46.43 9.02
C THR A 12 31.55 47.39 10.18
N LEU A 13 30.88 47.05 11.28
CA LEU A 13 30.79 47.89 12.49
C LEU A 13 32.16 48.14 13.10
N TYR A 14 33.00 47.12 13.24
CA TYR A 14 34.34 47.29 13.79
C TYR A 14 35.23 48.15 12.90
N ILE A 15 35.20 47.96 11.58
CA ILE A 15 35.98 48.77 10.63
C ILE A 15 35.51 50.22 10.63
N THR A 16 34.20 50.49 10.71
CA THR A 16 33.69 51.86 10.81
C THR A 16 34.12 52.58 12.09
N ILE A 17 34.05 51.90 13.23
CA ILE A 17 34.51 52.45 14.52
C ILE A 17 36.03 52.73 14.49
N PHE A 18 36.81 51.76 13.99
CA PHE A 18 38.25 51.89 13.87
C PHE A 18 38.67 53.02 12.91
N SER A 19 38.00 53.11 11.76
CA SER A 19 38.24 54.18 10.77
C SER A 19 37.93 55.56 11.31
N PHE A 20 36.92 55.68 12.17
CA PHE A 20 36.59 56.97 12.82
C PHE A 20 37.64 57.38 13.82
N LEU A 21 38.32 56.45 14.47
CA LEU A 21 39.32 56.66 15.45
C LEU A 21 40.69 56.98 14.84
N THR A 22 41.05 56.48 13.69
CA THR A 22 42.43 56.48 13.18
C THR A 22 42.69 57.45 12.03
N LEU A 23 41.72 57.89 11.23
CA LEU A 23 41.80 58.82 10.07
C LEU A 23 43.11 58.71 9.25
N THR A 24 43.63 57.49 9.06
CA THR A 24 44.91 57.19 8.41
C THR A 24 44.73 56.54 7.06
N GLU A 25 45.82 56.50 6.23
CA GLU A 25 45.81 55.76 4.93
C GLU A 25 45.37 54.27 5.10
N LEU A 26 45.65 53.68 6.25
CA LEU A 26 45.25 52.32 6.59
C LEU A 26 43.72 52.18 6.61
N SER A 27 42.99 53.22 6.94
CA SER A 27 41.51 53.21 6.92
C SER A 27 40.97 53.07 5.50
N LEU A 28 41.60 53.67 4.50
CA LEU A 28 41.19 53.52 3.09
C LEU A 28 41.36 52.09 2.59
N ALA A 29 42.47 51.43 2.95
CA ALA A 29 42.69 50.02 2.60
C ALA A 29 41.62 49.11 3.23
N LEU A 30 41.24 49.35 4.48
CA LEU A 30 40.17 48.58 5.16
C LEU A 30 38.80 48.81 4.49
N TRP A 31 38.48 50.04 4.09
CA TRP A 31 37.26 50.34 3.33
C TRP A 31 37.23 49.66 1.98
N PHE A 32 38.38 49.59 1.28
CA PHE A 32 38.47 48.83 0.02
C PHE A 32 38.20 47.33 0.23
N ILE A 33 38.80 46.70 1.25
CA ILE A 33 38.53 45.29 1.57
C ILE A 33 37.06 45.09 1.90
N LEU A 34 36.46 45.98 2.67
CA LEU A 34 35.06 45.92 3.02
C LEU A 34 34.15 46.03 1.79
N ALA A 35 34.48 46.95 0.86
CA ALA A 35 33.75 47.08 -0.39
C ALA A 35 33.79 45.76 -1.23
N VAL A 36 34.98 45.16 -1.32
CA VAL A 36 35.14 43.86 -2.02
C VAL A 36 34.30 42.76 -1.36
N LEU A 37 34.27 42.67 -0.02
CA LEU A 37 33.45 41.70 0.70
C LEU A 37 31.95 41.89 0.42
N TRP A 38 31.46 43.13 0.44
CA TRP A 38 30.06 43.42 0.17
C TRP A 38 29.71 43.18 -1.30
N ILE A 39 30.59 43.51 -2.23
CA ILE A 39 30.41 43.19 -3.66
C ILE A 39 30.32 41.65 -3.84
N SER A 40 31.23 40.89 -3.23
CA SER A 40 31.21 39.43 -3.25
C SER A 40 29.90 38.87 -2.66
N PHE A 41 29.44 39.40 -1.54
CA PHE A 41 28.16 39.02 -0.93
C PHE A 41 26.98 39.28 -1.88
N PHE A 42 26.89 40.48 -2.49
CA PHE A 42 25.79 40.83 -3.38
C PHE A 42 25.81 40.03 -4.69
N THR A 43 26.99 39.83 -5.28
CA THR A 43 27.11 39.03 -6.52
C THR A 43 26.70 37.60 -6.27
N LYS A 44 27.19 36.95 -5.22
CA LYS A 44 26.83 35.59 -4.85
C LYS A 44 25.36 35.48 -4.46
N LYS A 45 24.79 36.46 -3.74
CA LYS A 45 23.38 36.51 -3.40
C LYS A 45 22.49 36.57 -4.64
N MET A 46 22.84 37.36 -5.63
CA MET A 46 22.10 37.46 -6.91
C MET A 46 22.27 36.20 -7.72
N ALA A 47 23.45 35.61 -7.72
CA ALA A 47 23.72 34.35 -8.41
C ALA A 47 22.97 33.17 -7.77
N PHE A 48 22.93 33.06 -6.45
CA PHE A 48 22.21 32.03 -5.69
C PHE A 48 20.70 32.07 -5.97
N LYS A 49 20.11 33.24 -6.22
CA LYS A 49 18.70 33.35 -6.61
C LYS A 49 18.40 32.70 -7.98
N LYS A 50 19.41 32.60 -8.86
CA LYS A 50 19.28 32.00 -10.20
C LYS A 50 19.48 30.49 -10.21
N LEU A 51 19.60 29.86 -9.06
CA LEU A 51 19.62 28.40 -8.97
C LEU A 51 18.21 27.87 -9.15
N GLU A 52 18.08 26.82 -9.96
CA GLU A 52 16.86 26.07 -10.21
C GLU A 52 17.05 24.63 -9.75
N VAL A 53 16.08 24.12 -8.98
CA VAL A 53 16.06 22.74 -8.51
C VAL A 53 14.86 22.06 -9.13
N SER A 54 15.08 20.94 -9.75
CA SER A 54 14.04 20.05 -10.27
C SER A 54 14.33 18.62 -9.86
N HIS A 55 13.31 17.80 -9.81
CA HIS A 55 13.48 16.37 -9.65
C HIS A 55 12.72 15.63 -10.74
N SER A 56 13.18 14.45 -11.07
CA SER A 56 12.48 13.49 -11.90
C SER A 56 12.32 12.20 -11.12
N PHE A 57 11.09 11.72 -11.10
CA PHE A 57 10.68 10.47 -10.50
C PHE A 57 9.86 9.70 -11.53
N GLU A 58 10.25 8.46 -11.80
CA GLU A 58 9.68 7.69 -12.91
C GLU A 58 8.42 6.92 -12.51
N TYR A 59 8.18 6.75 -11.20
CA TYR A 59 7.13 5.89 -10.70
C TYR A 59 6.06 6.71 -9.97
N GLU A 60 4.81 6.59 -10.43
CA GLU A 60 3.65 7.17 -9.72
C GLU A 60 3.15 6.25 -8.59
N ARG A 61 3.45 4.96 -8.69
CA ARG A 61 3.02 3.89 -7.78
C ARG A 61 4.18 2.97 -7.46
N ILE A 62 4.36 2.66 -6.18
CA ILE A 62 5.45 1.82 -5.67
C ILE A 62 4.92 0.96 -4.52
N PHE A 63 5.59 -0.16 -4.22
CA PHE A 63 5.24 -0.98 -3.06
C PHE A 63 6.05 -0.56 -1.82
N VAL A 64 5.51 -0.87 -0.63
CA VAL A 64 6.26 -0.75 0.63
C VAL A 64 7.53 -1.59 0.54
N ASP A 65 8.63 -1.05 1.09
CA ASP A 65 9.99 -1.61 1.07
C ASP A 65 10.62 -1.79 -0.33
N GLU A 66 9.98 -1.31 -1.39
CA GLU A 66 10.57 -1.30 -2.72
C GLU A 66 11.60 -0.18 -2.83
N GLU A 67 12.81 -0.54 -3.26
CA GLU A 67 13.86 0.44 -3.52
C GLU A 67 13.59 1.17 -4.83
N VAL A 68 13.42 2.47 -4.76
CA VAL A 68 13.16 3.34 -5.91
C VAL A 68 14.20 4.43 -6.02
N CYS A 69 14.48 4.82 -7.25
CA CYS A 69 15.47 5.83 -7.56
C CYS A 69 14.80 7.11 -8.02
N PHE A 70 15.20 8.24 -7.43
CA PHE A 70 14.83 9.54 -7.94
C PHE A 70 16.07 10.37 -8.27
N THR A 71 15.96 11.21 -9.28
CA THR A 71 17.06 12.05 -9.72
C THR A 71 16.78 13.51 -9.38
N VAL A 72 17.63 14.10 -8.56
CA VAL A 72 17.62 15.55 -8.29
C VAL A 72 18.55 16.24 -9.27
N SER A 73 18.08 17.27 -9.94
CA SER A 73 18.82 18.08 -10.86
C SER A 73 18.88 19.53 -10.35
N ILE A 74 20.09 20.05 -10.21
CA ILE A 74 20.31 21.44 -9.84
C ILE A 74 21.00 22.14 -10.99
N LYS A 75 20.39 23.21 -11.47
CA LYS A 75 20.89 24.02 -12.56
C LYS A 75 21.33 25.39 -12.08
N ASN A 76 22.55 25.74 -12.42
CA ASN A 76 23.13 27.06 -12.14
C ASN A 76 23.01 27.94 -13.38
N HIS A 77 22.15 28.95 -13.34
CA HIS A 77 22.01 29.92 -14.44
C HIS A 77 22.94 31.12 -14.30
N SER A 78 23.85 31.09 -13.32
CA SER A 78 24.77 32.19 -13.04
C SER A 78 26.18 31.92 -13.58
N LYS A 79 27.01 32.97 -13.56
CA LYS A 79 28.44 32.88 -13.89
C LYS A 79 29.33 32.63 -12.66
N GLU A 80 28.73 32.37 -11.51
CA GLU A 80 29.43 32.08 -10.24
C GLU A 80 29.45 30.56 -10.00
N GLU A 81 30.48 30.09 -9.32
CA GLU A 81 30.62 28.72 -8.89
C GLU A 81 30.08 28.55 -7.47
N PHE A 82 29.41 27.42 -7.22
CA PHE A 82 28.83 27.13 -5.93
C PHE A 82 29.19 25.73 -5.44
N THR A 83 29.55 25.66 -4.16
CA THR A 83 29.54 24.40 -3.43
C THR A 83 28.29 24.42 -2.54
N LEU A 84 27.30 23.65 -2.91
CA LEU A 84 25.99 23.62 -2.27
C LEU A 84 25.83 22.39 -1.42
N LEU A 85 25.26 22.55 -0.26
CA LEU A 85 24.76 21.47 0.55
C LEU A 85 23.26 21.33 0.29
N VAL A 86 22.84 20.16 -0.13
CA VAL A 86 21.44 19.88 -0.45
C VAL A 86 20.93 18.90 0.58
N THR A 87 19.95 19.34 1.34
CA THR A 87 19.20 18.47 2.25
C THR A 87 18.04 17.87 1.45
N PRO A 88 18.02 16.55 1.25
CA PRO A 88 16.90 15.88 0.61
C PRO A 88 15.61 16.07 1.40
N PRO A 89 14.44 15.82 0.80
CA PRO A 89 13.16 15.99 1.46
C PRO A 89 13.08 15.08 2.69
N HIS A 90 12.72 15.64 3.83
CA HIS A 90 12.35 14.86 5.01
C HIS A 90 11.04 14.12 4.72
N LEU A 91 11.16 12.83 4.49
CA LEU A 91 10.07 11.88 4.67
C LEU A 91 10.33 11.20 6.02
N VAL A 92 9.35 11.20 6.88
CA VAL A 92 9.48 10.81 8.28
C VAL A 92 10.02 9.38 8.47
N ASP A 93 9.90 8.52 7.45
CA ASP A 93 10.11 7.09 7.56
C ASP A 93 11.16 6.51 6.60
N THR A 94 11.99 7.33 5.98
CA THR A 94 12.95 6.84 5.00
C THR A 94 14.40 7.07 5.42
N PHE A 95 15.24 6.07 5.23
CA PHE A 95 16.69 6.20 5.30
C PHE A 95 17.16 7.07 4.13
N PHE A 96 17.18 8.39 4.32
CA PHE A 96 17.83 9.27 3.35
C PHE A 96 19.34 9.30 3.57
N PRO A 97 20.10 9.33 2.47
CA PRO A 97 21.50 9.69 2.59
C PRO A 97 21.58 11.07 3.25
N LYS A 98 22.55 11.22 4.15
CA LYS A 98 22.90 12.50 4.75
C LYS A 98 23.04 13.55 3.65
N GLU A 99 22.90 14.82 4.03
CA GLU A 99 23.14 15.98 3.18
C GLU A 99 24.21 15.73 2.12
N ASP A 100 23.89 15.95 0.84
CA ASP A 100 24.84 15.71 -0.24
C ASP A 100 25.42 17.04 -0.74
N LEU A 101 26.70 16.98 -1.10
CA LEU A 101 27.47 18.12 -1.55
C LEU A 101 27.43 18.19 -3.09
N PHE A 102 26.89 19.29 -3.60
CA PHE A 102 26.88 19.60 -5.03
C PHE A 102 27.91 20.68 -5.36
N VAL A 103 28.83 20.38 -6.25
CA VAL A 103 29.80 21.36 -6.76
C VAL A 103 29.37 21.77 -8.15
N LEU A 104 28.83 22.96 -8.29
CA LEU A 104 28.30 23.51 -9.54
C LEU A 104 29.23 24.56 -10.12
N GLY A 105 29.72 24.31 -11.31
CA GLY A 105 30.42 25.29 -12.13
C GLY A 105 29.48 26.35 -12.72
N LYS A 106 30.06 27.23 -13.52
CA LYS A 106 29.34 28.30 -14.20
C LYS A 106 28.39 27.72 -15.25
N GLN A 107 27.12 28.08 -15.16
CA GLN A 107 26.07 27.62 -16.10
C GLN A 107 25.98 26.09 -16.24
N GLU A 108 26.33 25.37 -15.19
CA GLU A 108 26.37 23.92 -15.16
C GLU A 108 25.07 23.33 -14.58
N VAL A 109 24.77 22.10 -15.02
CA VAL A 109 23.68 21.26 -14.49
C VAL A 109 24.29 20.03 -13.89
N GLN A 110 24.03 19.80 -12.61
CA GLN A 110 24.46 18.60 -11.93
C GLN A 110 23.25 17.74 -11.54
N LYS A 111 23.34 16.44 -11.81
CA LYS A 111 22.30 15.46 -11.47
C LYS A 111 22.86 14.44 -10.48
N ARG A 112 22.06 14.10 -9.48
CA ARG A 112 22.36 13.06 -8.49
C ARG A 112 21.18 12.12 -8.37
N LYS A 113 21.51 10.83 -8.24
CA LYS A 113 20.52 9.78 -7.99
C LYS A 113 20.50 9.46 -6.51
N PHE A 114 19.30 9.39 -5.95
CA PHE A 114 19.05 8.98 -4.58
C PHE A 114 18.18 7.72 -4.61
N ILE A 115 18.52 6.75 -3.79
CA ILE A 115 17.74 5.51 -3.61
C ILE A 115 17.05 5.62 -2.27
N PHE A 116 15.78 5.28 -2.23
CA PHE A 116 14.99 5.28 -1.01
C PHE A 116 13.88 4.22 -1.09
N SER A 117 13.32 3.88 0.05
CA SER A 117 12.13 3.02 0.17
C SER A 117 11.16 3.63 1.18
N PHE A 118 9.89 3.26 1.09
CA PHE A 118 8.89 3.66 2.06
C PHE A 118 8.52 2.48 2.94
N SER A 119 8.52 2.69 4.25
CA SER A 119 8.11 1.69 5.24
C SER A 119 6.61 1.60 5.42
N GLU A 120 5.86 2.68 5.06
CA GLU A 120 4.43 2.77 5.22
C GLU A 120 3.73 3.04 3.90
N ARG A 121 2.56 2.42 3.70
CA ARG A 121 1.68 2.69 2.57
C ARG A 121 1.00 4.07 2.67
N GLY A 122 0.39 4.50 1.60
CA GLY A 122 -0.41 5.72 1.55
C GLY A 122 0.00 6.67 0.46
N SER A 123 -0.65 7.83 0.38
CA SER A 123 -0.25 8.91 -0.52
C SER A 123 0.85 9.72 0.16
N LYS A 124 2.05 9.66 -0.39
CA LYS A 124 3.24 10.36 0.12
C LYS A 124 3.65 11.46 -0.85
N LYS A 125 4.07 12.61 -0.31
CA LYS A 125 4.60 13.72 -1.11
C LYS A 125 6.11 13.74 -1.01
N ILE A 126 6.78 13.58 -2.17
CA ILE A 126 8.23 13.72 -2.29
C ILE A 126 8.54 15.12 -2.77
N GLY A 127 9.39 15.84 -2.06
CA GLY A 127 9.76 17.19 -2.45
C GLY A 127 10.21 18.04 -1.27
N ARG A 128 10.29 19.37 -1.48
CA ARG A 128 10.75 20.35 -0.48
C ARG A 128 12.22 20.20 -0.16
N TYR A 129 13.06 20.61 -1.12
CA TYR A 129 14.52 20.59 -0.98
C TYR A 129 15.04 21.86 -0.30
N THR A 130 15.93 21.69 0.67
CA THR A 130 16.67 22.82 1.23
C THR A 130 18.06 22.84 0.61
N VAL A 131 18.37 23.93 -0.05
CA VAL A 131 19.70 24.18 -0.63
C VAL A 131 20.38 25.26 0.19
N SER A 132 21.55 24.96 0.71
CA SER A 132 22.37 25.90 1.44
C SER A 132 23.72 26.11 0.79
N PHE A 133 24.26 27.30 0.97
CA PHE A 133 25.59 27.73 0.56
C PHE A 133 26.26 28.42 1.70
N ASP A 134 27.47 28.00 2.04
CA ASP A 134 28.33 28.65 2.98
C ASP A 134 29.57 29.22 2.27
N ASP A 135 29.89 30.45 2.58
CA ASP A 135 31.12 31.09 2.06
C ASP A 135 32.35 30.37 2.61
N ARG A 136 33.43 30.29 1.83
CA ARG A 136 34.69 29.62 2.20
C ARG A 136 35.29 30.14 3.52
N PHE A 137 35.10 31.41 3.80
CA PHE A 137 35.55 32.04 5.04
C PHE A 137 34.48 32.05 6.14
N GLY A 138 33.29 31.46 5.86
CA GLY A 138 32.18 31.45 6.78
C GLY A 138 31.65 32.83 7.16
N LEU A 139 31.80 33.82 6.28
CA LEU A 139 31.38 35.20 6.50
C LEU A 139 29.88 35.41 6.30
N PHE A 140 29.30 34.63 5.39
CA PHE A 140 27.88 34.67 5.09
C PHE A 140 27.40 33.33 4.58
N SER A 141 26.12 33.07 4.78
CA SER A 141 25.44 31.88 4.27
C SER A 141 24.09 32.25 3.64
N PHE A 142 23.68 31.43 2.70
CA PHE A 142 22.37 31.51 2.06
C PHE A 142 21.70 30.17 2.14
N TRP A 143 20.37 30.16 2.38
CA TRP A 143 19.57 28.96 2.20
C TRP A 143 18.21 29.30 1.60
N LYS A 144 17.74 28.42 0.79
CA LYS A 144 16.46 28.51 0.09
C LYS A 144 15.79 27.18 0.08
N VAL A 145 14.50 27.16 0.36
CA VAL A 145 13.64 26.01 0.23
C VAL A 145 12.99 26.06 -1.14
N TYR A 146 13.06 24.96 -1.86
CA TYR A 146 12.40 24.75 -3.15
C TYR A 146 11.25 23.77 -2.93
N GLU A 147 10.03 24.21 -3.23
CA GLU A 147 8.81 23.42 -3.10
C GLU A 147 8.49 22.74 -4.43
N VAL A 148 9.34 21.80 -4.82
CA VAL A 148 9.08 20.94 -5.96
C VAL A 148 8.55 19.64 -5.40
N CYS A 149 7.25 19.37 -5.54
CA CYS A 149 6.60 18.20 -4.93
C CYS A 149 5.99 17.32 -6.01
N THR A 150 6.20 16.02 -5.87
CA THR A 150 5.51 14.96 -6.63
C THR A 150 4.77 14.06 -5.64
N GLU A 151 3.55 13.71 -5.97
CA GLU A 151 2.74 12.80 -5.18
C GLU A 151 2.94 11.37 -5.68
N VAL A 152 3.17 10.45 -4.74
CA VAL A 152 3.43 9.04 -5.02
C VAL A 152 2.50 8.20 -4.16
N LYS A 153 1.86 7.22 -4.76
CA LYS A 153 1.05 6.24 -4.04
C LYS A 153 1.91 5.03 -3.67
N VAL A 154 2.00 4.78 -2.38
CA VAL A 154 2.71 3.63 -1.83
C VAL A 154 1.70 2.52 -1.54
N PHE A 155 1.80 1.45 -2.30
CA PHE A 155 0.94 0.27 -2.17
C PHE A 155 1.38 -0.62 -1.00
N PRO A 156 0.46 -1.36 -0.38
CA PRO A 156 0.81 -2.29 0.68
C PRO A 156 1.76 -3.38 0.18
N LYS A 157 2.61 -3.86 1.07
CA LYS A 157 3.52 -4.98 0.79
C LYS A 157 2.71 -6.22 0.48
N LEU A 158 3.06 -6.90 -0.60
CA LEU A 158 2.47 -8.18 -0.95
C LEU A 158 3.11 -9.29 -0.10
N VAL A 159 2.30 -10.27 0.26
CA VAL A 159 2.79 -11.49 0.88
C VAL A 159 3.24 -12.44 -0.23
N SER A 160 4.53 -12.75 -0.28
CA SER A 160 5.11 -13.65 -1.26
C SER A 160 4.73 -15.10 -0.99
N GLY A 161 4.47 -15.88 -2.05
CA GLY A 161 4.26 -17.33 -1.94
C GLY A 161 2.88 -17.78 -1.43
N VAL A 162 1.97 -16.83 -1.23
CA VAL A 162 0.72 -17.03 -0.47
C VAL A 162 -0.18 -18.12 -1.01
N PHE A 163 -0.16 -18.33 -2.32
CA PHE A 163 -1.12 -19.26 -2.88
C PHE A 163 -0.45 -20.21 -3.85
N ARG A 164 -0.20 -21.43 -3.40
CA ARG A 164 -0.07 -22.53 -4.35
C ARG A 164 -1.41 -22.65 -5.11
N ASN A 165 -1.32 -22.90 -6.40
CA ASN A 165 -2.50 -23.03 -7.29
C ASN A 165 -3.62 -23.95 -6.72
N GLN A 166 -3.27 -24.89 -5.84
CA GLN A 166 -4.23 -25.79 -5.19
C GLN A 166 -5.07 -25.10 -4.11
N ALA A 167 -4.44 -24.25 -3.28
CA ALA A 167 -5.15 -23.51 -2.24
C ALA A 167 -6.08 -22.46 -2.86
N LEU A 168 -5.62 -21.76 -3.91
CA LEU A 168 -6.46 -20.84 -4.65
C LEU A 168 -7.69 -21.53 -5.24
N LYS A 169 -7.53 -22.73 -5.82
CA LYS A 169 -8.67 -23.52 -6.35
C LYS A 169 -9.72 -23.85 -5.30
N LYS A 170 -9.33 -24.00 -4.04
CA LYS A 170 -10.29 -24.24 -2.95
C LYS A 170 -11.06 -22.98 -2.55
N LEU A 171 -10.43 -21.80 -2.65
CA LEU A 171 -11.05 -20.50 -2.38
C LEU A 171 -11.98 -20.03 -3.51
N LEU A 172 -11.71 -20.47 -4.74
CA LEU A 172 -12.50 -20.07 -5.89
C LEU A 172 -13.91 -20.68 -5.83
N PRO A 173 -14.89 -20.00 -6.46
CA PRO A 173 -16.20 -20.58 -6.68
C PRO A 173 -16.03 -21.97 -7.28
N SER A 174 -16.79 -22.94 -6.79
CA SER A 174 -16.68 -24.30 -7.32
C SER A 174 -17.00 -24.26 -8.82
N GLN A 175 -16.02 -24.64 -9.64
CA GLN A 175 -16.16 -24.66 -11.10
C GLN A 175 -17.29 -25.64 -11.61
N LYS A 176 -17.87 -26.40 -10.69
CA LYS A 176 -19.00 -27.29 -10.99
C LYS A 176 -20.29 -26.64 -10.51
N SER A 177 -20.91 -25.88 -11.37
CA SER A 177 -22.29 -25.43 -11.15
C SER A 177 -23.27 -26.58 -11.49
N ASN A 178 -24.20 -26.85 -10.59
CA ASN A 178 -25.35 -27.67 -10.89
C ASN A 178 -26.41 -26.95 -11.75
N VAL A 179 -26.22 -25.66 -12.00
CA VAL A 179 -27.09 -24.83 -12.83
C VAL A 179 -26.52 -24.85 -14.24
N ARG A 180 -27.24 -25.52 -15.15
CA ARG A 180 -26.87 -25.72 -16.57
C ARG A 180 -27.03 -24.45 -17.41
N ILE A 181 -26.27 -23.38 -17.11
CA ILE A 181 -26.42 -22.13 -17.86
C ILE A 181 -25.44 -22.04 -19.02
N LEU A 182 -24.18 -22.48 -18.85
CA LEU A 182 -23.19 -22.50 -19.92
C LEU A 182 -22.28 -23.73 -19.82
N GLU A 183 -22.29 -24.57 -20.84
CA GLU A 183 -21.30 -25.62 -20.97
C GLU A 183 -19.99 -25.08 -21.57
N ASP A 184 -18.88 -25.36 -20.93
CA ASP A 184 -17.57 -25.03 -21.46
C ASP A 184 -17.11 -26.20 -22.38
N VAL A 185 -17.24 -25.98 -23.67
CA VAL A 185 -16.86 -26.97 -24.71
C VAL A 185 -15.34 -27.27 -24.66
N SER A 186 -14.52 -26.44 -24.02
CA SER A 186 -13.08 -26.66 -23.87
C SER A 186 -12.76 -27.63 -22.72
N MET A 187 -13.66 -27.79 -21.74
CA MET A 187 -13.47 -28.64 -20.57
C MET A 187 -14.24 -29.96 -20.69
N PHE A 188 -13.61 -30.97 -21.28
CA PHE A 188 -14.13 -32.33 -21.35
C PHE A 188 -14.17 -32.98 -19.96
N GLU A 189 -15.33 -33.44 -19.51
CA GLU A 189 -15.50 -34.06 -18.20
C GLU A 189 -15.52 -35.61 -18.29
N ASN A 190 -16.46 -36.17 -19.05
CA ASN A 190 -16.57 -37.61 -19.22
C ASN A 190 -17.32 -37.99 -20.49
N ILE A 191 -17.49 -39.29 -20.71
CA ILE A 191 -18.33 -39.88 -21.77
C ILE A 191 -19.49 -40.62 -21.10
N SER A 192 -20.70 -40.32 -21.51
CA SER A 192 -21.92 -41.01 -21.05
C SER A 192 -22.68 -41.65 -22.19
N GLU A 193 -23.65 -42.55 -21.91
CA GLU A 193 -24.60 -43.03 -22.91
C GLU A 193 -25.45 -41.85 -23.42
N TYR A 194 -25.86 -41.93 -24.68
CA TYR A 194 -26.69 -40.94 -25.33
C TYR A 194 -28.08 -40.88 -24.69
N ASP A 195 -28.48 -39.68 -24.29
CA ASP A 195 -29.77 -39.40 -23.69
C ASP A 195 -30.33 -38.07 -24.24
N ASN A 196 -30.71 -38.07 -25.51
CA ASN A 196 -31.31 -36.92 -26.20
C ASN A 196 -30.42 -35.68 -26.42
N GLU A 197 -29.09 -35.80 -26.36
CA GLU A 197 -28.17 -34.69 -26.65
C GLU A 197 -28.01 -34.46 -28.18
N PRO A 198 -27.56 -33.26 -28.59
CA PRO A 198 -27.28 -32.96 -30.00
C PRO A 198 -26.23 -33.88 -30.60
N LEU A 199 -26.49 -34.38 -31.82
CA LEU A 199 -25.63 -35.36 -32.52
C LEU A 199 -24.17 -34.88 -32.74
N ASN A 200 -23.91 -33.58 -32.72
CA ASN A 200 -22.56 -33.02 -32.78
C ASN A 200 -21.70 -33.35 -31.56
N ARG A 201 -22.29 -33.83 -30.47
CA ARG A 201 -21.61 -34.27 -29.25
C ARG A 201 -21.28 -35.74 -29.21
N VAL A 202 -21.71 -36.51 -30.18
CA VAL A 202 -21.44 -37.95 -30.23
C VAL A 202 -19.92 -38.19 -30.34
N HIS A 203 -19.42 -39.03 -29.45
CA HIS A 203 -18.04 -39.48 -29.48
C HIS A 203 -17.92 -40.78 -30.29
N TRP A 204 -17.88 -40.66 -31.63
CA TRP A 204 -17.92 -41.78 -32.57
C TRP A 204 -16.93 -42.91 -32.23
N LYS A 205 -15.70 -42.57 -31.80
CA LYS A 205 -14.71 -43.59 -31.44
C LYS A 205 -15.09 -44.40 -30.20
N ALA A 206 -15.72 -43.78 -29.20
CA ALA A 206 -16.21 -44.47 -28.01
C ALA A 206 -17.46 -45.25 -28.34
N SER A 207 -18.37 -44.69 -29.12
CA SER A 207 -19.59 -45.37 -29.57
C SER A 207 -19.27 -46.67 -30.33
N ALA A 208 -18.29 -46.65 -31.22
CA ALA A 208 -17.84 -47.85 -31.94
C ALA A 208 -17.17 -48.90 -31.02
N ARG A 209 -16.61 -48.49 -29.89
CA ARG A 209 -15.97 -49.41 -28.95
C ARG A 209 -16.94 -50.08 -27.98
N TYR A 210 -17.97 -49.33 -27.59
CA TYR A 210 -18.94 -49.81 -26.59
C TYR A 210 -20.24 -50.32 -27.21
N ASP A 211 -20.35 -50.29 -28.52
CA ASP A 211 -21.53 -50.70 -29.30
C ASP A 211 -22.83 -50.01 -28.86
N LYS A 212 -22.68 -48.78 -28.35
CA LYS A 212 -23.73 -47.88 -27.89
C LYS A 212 -23.40 -46.46 -28.26
N LEU A 213 -24.39 -45.62 -28.53
CA LEU A 213 -24.17 -44.20 -28.76
C LEU A 213 -23.67 -43.54 -27.50
N MET A 214 -22.43 -43.02 -27.57
CA MET A 214 -21.75 -42.35 -26.47
C MET A 214 -21.59 -40.87 -26.78
N VAL A 215 -21.86 -40.01 -25.81
CA VAL A 215 -21.76 -38.55 -25.94
C VAL A 215 -20.70 -37.97 -25.01
N LYS A 216 -20.05 -36.92 -25.50
CA LYS A 216 -19.13 -36.14 -24.70
C LYS A 216 -19.93 -35.26 -23.75
N LYS A 217 -19.64 -35.34 -22.47
CA LYS A 217 -20.09 -34.37 -21.45
C LYS A 217 -18.98 -33.38 -21.14
N PHE A 218 -19.36 -32.14 -21.15
CA PHE A 218 -18.48 -31.04 -20.81
C PHE A 218 -18.84 -30.50 -19.43
N SER A 219 -17.85 -30.01 -18.70
CA SER A 219 -18.10 -29.36 -17.40
C SER A 219 -18.81 -28.04 -17.61
N PHE A 220 -19.69 -27.72 -16.68
CA PHE A 220 -20.33 -26.42 -16.64
C PHE A 220 -19.42 -25.46 -15.92
N THR A 221 -19.06 -24.35 -16.56
CA THR A 221 -18.35 -23.28 -15.93
C THR A 221 -19.37 -22.30 -15.38
N SER A 222 -19.38 -22.11 -14.06
CA SER A 222 -20.14 -21.04 -13.48
C SER A 222 -19.30 -19.76 -13.59
N MET A 223 -19.91 -18.67 -14.00
CA MET A 223 -19.33 -17.32 -13.91
C MET A 223 -19.47 -16.76 -12.50
N GLY A 224 -19.22 -17.57 -11.47
CA GLY A 224 -19.31 -17.15 -10.10
C GLY A 224 -18.27 -16.09 -9.79
N ARG A 225 -18.70 -15.01 -9.11
CA ARG A 225 -17.84 -13.92 -8.67
C ARG A 225 -17.35 -14.16 -7.26
N THR A 226 -16.14 -13.72 -6.99
CA THR A 226 -15.64 -13.68 -5.62
C THR A 226 -15.88 -12.29 -5.03
N ARG A 227 -16.64 -12.23 -3.95
CA ARG A 227 -16.90 -10.99 -3.21
C ARG A 227 -16.07 -10.99 -1.94
N ILE A 228 -15.19 -10.01 -1.81
CA ILE A 228 -14.32 -9.86 -0.64
C ILE A 228 -14.80 -8.65 0.15
N TYR A 229 -15.15 -8.88 1.39
CA TYR A 229 -15.57 -7.85 2.35
C TYR A 229 -14.50 -7.66 3.40
N LEU A 230 -13.97 -6.46 3.50
CA LEU A 230 -13.02 -6.09 4.54
C LEU A 230 -13.71 -5.21 5.58
N ASP A 231 -13.83 -5.72 6.80
CA ASP A 231 -14.28 -4.96 7.96
C ASP A 231 -13.07 -4.26 8.60
N ALA A 232 -12.95 -2.96 8.32
CA ALA A 232 -11.89 -2.12 8.85
C ALA A 232 -12.33 -1.31 10.08
N ASN A 233 -13.54 -1.54 10.59
CA ASN A 233 -14.04 -0.86 11.78
C ASN A 233 -13.60 -1.55 13.06
N PHE A 234 -13.59 -0.76 14.11
CA PHE A 234 -13.36 -1.29 15.45
C PHE A 234 -14.62 -2.03 15.96
N PRO A 235 -14.48 -3.28 16.43
CA PRO A 235 -15.61 -4.18 16.64
C PRO A 235 -16.54 -3.82 17.79
N ASN A 236 -16.07 -3.07 18.80
CA ASN A 236 -16.88 -2.74 19.99
C ASN A 236 -16.46 -1.42 20.62
N GLN A 237 -17.44 -0.61 21.02
CA GLN A 237 -17.18 0.68 21.68
C GLN A 237 -16.49 0.54 23.05
N GLU A 238 -16.78 -0.51 23.79
CA GLU A 238 -16.16 -0.74 25.11
C GLU A 238 -14.67 -1.04 25.00
N LEU A 239 -14.24 -1.69 23.92
CA LEU A 239 -12.83 -2.01 23.64
C LEU A 239 -12.04 -0.78 23.17
N ILE A 240 -12.68 0.26 22.67
CA ILE A 240 -12.01 1.49 22.20
C ILE A 240 -11.24 2.21 23.32
N LEU A 241 -11.69 2.07 24.55
CA LEU A 241 -11.09 2.71 25.71
C LEU A 241 -9.74 2.09 26.12
N ASN A 242 -9.42 0.89 25.63
CA ASN A 242 -8.18 0.20 25.95
C ASN A 242 -7.11 0.42 24.88
N GLN A 243 -6.00 1.07 25.25
CA GLN A 243 -4.88 1.36 24.36
C GLN A 243 -4.30 0.10 23.68
N ALA A 244 -4.26 -1.02 24.40
CA ALA A 244 -3.75 -2.27 23.85
C ALA A 244 -4.60 -2.79 22.68
N TRP A 245 -5.92 -2.65 22.77
CA TRP A 245 -6.82 -2.98 21.67
C TRP A 245 -6.69 -2.03 20.46
N GLN A 246 -6.38 -0.78 20.72
CA GLN A 246 -6.13 0.20 19.63
C GLN A 246 -4.88 -0.18 18.83
N GLU A 247 -3.81 -0.58 19.50
CA GLU A 247 -2.59 -1.04 18.87
C GLU A 247 -2.83 -2.33 18.05
N LEU A 248 -3.57 -3.29 18.62
CA LEU A 248 -3.94 -4.52 17.91
C LEU A 248 -4.81 -4.25 16.69
N HIS A 249 -5.77 -3.34 16.79
CA HIS A 249 -6.61 -2.96 15.65
C HIS A 249 -5.79 -2.31 14.53
N TYR A 250 -4.83 -1.44 14.87
CA TYR A 250 -3.94 -0.86 13.89
C TYR A 250 -3.13 -1.95 13.16
N GLN A 251 -2.57 -2.91 13.92
CA GLN A 251 -1.86 -4.06 13.35
C GLN A 251 -2.79 -4.92 12.47
N TYR A 252 -3.99 -5.21 12.95
CA TYR A 252 -5.00 -5.95 12.19
C TYR A 252 -5.26 -5.31 10.82
N ILE A 253 -5.48 -4.00 10.77
CA ILE A 253 -5.74 -3.29 9.51
C ILE A 253 -4.59 -3.47 8.51
N GLU A 254 -3.35 -3.34 8.96
CA GLU A 254 -2.19 -3.52 8.08
C GLU A 254 -2.09 -4.95 7.54
N TYR A 255 -2.29 -5.95 8.40
CA TYR A 255 -2.29 -7.36 8.00
C TYR A 255 -3.48 -7.71 7.09
N ALA A 256 -4.68 -7.23 7.41
CA ALA A 256 -5.87 -7.48 6.62
C ALA A 256 -5.76 -6.87 5.21
N ILE A 257 -5.19 -5.68 5.09
CA ILE A 257 -4.91 -5.04 3.80
C ILE A 257 -3.91 -5.85 2.98
N ARG A 258 -2.82 -6.33 3.60
CA ARG A 258 -1.83 -7.19 2.93
C ARG A 258 -2.46 -8.49 2.46
N ALA A 259 -3.29 -9.13 3.30
CA ALA A 259 -3.99 -10.36 2.95
C ALA A 259 -4.97 -10.15 1.80
N CYS A 260 -5.85 -9.13 1.88
CA CYS A 260 -6.79 -8.80 0.83
C CYS A 260 -6.08 -8.44 -0.48
N GLY A 261 -5.05 -7.59 -0.42
CA GLY A 261 -4.30 -7.18 -1.61
C GLY A 261 -3.64 -8.36 -2.33
N SER A 262 -3.00 -9.26 -1.57
CA SER A 262 -2.36 -10.46 -2.13
C SER A 262 -3.38 -11.41 -2.75
N LEU A 263 -4.53 -11.61 -2.09
CA LEU A 263 -5.62 -12.44 -2.56
C LEU A 263 -6.24 -11.87 -3.85
N ILE A 264 -6.59 -10.59 -3.86
CA ILE A 264 -7.19 -9.89 -5.00
C ILE A 264 -6.27 -9.97 -6.22
N LYS A 265 -5.00 -9.63 -6.04
CA LYS A 265 -4.03 -9.64 -7.15
C LYS A 265 -3.95 -11.02 -7.78
N GLN A 266 -3.82 -12.06 -6.99
CA GLN A 266 -3.70 -13.42 -7.47
C GLN A 266 -4.98 -13.92 -8.15
N MET A 267 -6.15 -13.57 -7.61
CA MET A 267 -7.44 -13.92 -8.24
C MET A 267 -7.59 -13.26 -9.61
N ILE A 268 -7.27 -11.98 -9.72
CA ILE A 268 -7.36 -11.23 -10.99
C ILE A 268 -6.34 -11.77 -12.01
N GLU A 269 -5.11 -12.06 -11.59
CA GLU A 269 -4.11 -12.69 -12.45
C GLU A 269 -4.52 -14.09 -12.93
N SER A 270 -5.40 -14.75 -12.16
CA SER A 270 -6.02 -16.03 -12.54
C SER A 270 -7.32 -15.87 -13.34
N ASN A 271 -7.61 -14.68 -13.87
CA ASN A 271 -8.83 -14.32 -14.61
C ASN A 271 -10.16 -14.55 -13.85
N GLN A 272 -10.14 -14.38 -12.53
CA GLN A 272 -11.35 -14.43 -11.72
C GLN A 272 -11.95 -13.02 -11.58
N GLU A 273 -13.28 -12.93 -11.61
CA GLU A 273 -14.01 -11.70 -11.31
C GLU A 273 -14.05 -11.49 -9.79
N VAL A 274 -13.54 -10.36 -9.35
CA VAL A 274 -13.47 -10.00 -7.92
C VAL A 274 -14.23 -8.69 -7.71
N ILE A 275 -15.12 -8.69 -6.73
CA ILE A 275 -15.75 -7.48 -6.20
C ILE A 275 -15.21 -7.29 -4.80
N PHE A 276 -14.52 -6.18 -4.58
CA PHE A 276 -13.95 -5.83 -3.29
C PHE A 276 -14.76 -4.72 -2.64
N LYS A 277 -15.14 -4.93 -1.39
CA LYS A 277 -15.92 -3.99 -0.63
C LYS A 277 -15.25 -3.75 0.71
N VAL A 278 -14.96 -2.49 0.99
CA VAL A 278 -14.35 -2.07 2.24
C VAL A 278 -15.38 -1.35 3.09
N PHE A 279 -15.45 -1.77 4.32
CA PHE A 279 -16.22 -1.11 5.33
C PHE A 279 -15.28 -0.43 6.34
N SER A 280 -15.15 0.87 6.17
CA SER A 280 -14.35 1.76 7.02
C SER A 280 -15.18 3.01 7.35
N LYS A 281 -14.55 4.11 7.64
CA LYS A 281 -15.23 5.42 7.78
C LYS A 281 -16.08 5.78 6.55
N THR A 282 -15.62 5.39 5.37
CA THR A 282 -16.32 5.48 4.09
C THR A 282 -16.51 4.09 3.53
N TYR A 283 -17.63 3.91 2.84
CA TYR A 283 -17.91 2.70 2.10
C TYR A 283 -17.30 2.82 0.71
N GLU A 284 -16.48 1.86 0.33
CA GLU A 284 -15.91 1.81 -1.01
C GLU A 284 -16.13 0.44 -1.64
N THR A 285 -16.56 0.44 -2.89
CA THR A 285 -16.72 -0.77 -3.71
C THR A 285 -15.85 -0.64 -4.94
N VAL A 286 -15.05 -1.66 -5.21
CA VAL A 286 -14.22 -1.78 -6.42
C VAL A 286 -14.64 -3.02 -7.17
N ASP A 287 -14.97 -2.84 -8.44
CA ASP A 287 -15.29 -3.90 -9.40
C ASP A 287 -14.53 -3.59 -10.68
N SER A 288 -13.32 -4.15 -10.83
CA SER A 288 -12.44 -3.88 -11.95
C SER A 288 -11.66 -5.13 -12.38
N LYS A 289 -11.24 -5.16 -13.62
CA LYS A 289 -10.32 -6.18 -14.14
C LYS A 289 -8.84 -5.83 -13.88
N ASN A 290 -8.58 -4.62 -13.40
CA ASN A 290 -7.24 -4.14 -13.11
C ASN A 290 -6.99 -4.13 -11.59
N TRP A 291 -6.09 -4.95 -11.11
CA TRP A 291 -5.75 -5.03 -9.68
C TRP A 291 -5.21 -3.70 -9.11
N VAL A 292 -4.68 -2.81 -9.95
CA VAL A 292 -4.14 -1.51 -9.52
C VAL A 292 -5.20 -0.62 -8.86
N GLU A 293 -6.45 -0.67 -9.35
CA GLU A 293 -7.55 0.13 -8.79
C GLU A 293 -7.90 -0.29 -7.35
N TYR A 294 -7.80 -1.60 -7.06
CA TYR A 294 -7.97 -2.11 -5.70
C TYR A 294 -6.85 -1.64 -4.77
N PHE A 295 -5.63 -1.60 -5.28
CA PHE A 295 -4.48 -1.14 -4.51
C PHE A 295 -4.50 0.37 -4.29
N ASP A 296 -5.06 1.13 -5.22
CA ASP A 296 -5.31 2.57 -5.02
C ASP A 296 -6.22 2.82 -3.81
N VAL A 297 -7.25 2.00 -3.60
CA VAL A 297 -8.14 2.06 -2.43
C VAL A 297 -7.42 1.54 -1.18
N LEU A 298 -6.79 0.36 -1.26
CA LEU A 298 -6.08 -0.23 -0.14
C LEU A 298 -4.94 0.65 0.40
N SER A 299 -4.29 1.43 -0.47
CA SER A 299 -3.21 2.33 -0.06
C SER A 299 -3.71 3.50 0.79
N CYS A 300 -4.91 4.00 0.50
CA CYS A 300 -5.50 5.17 1.18
C CYS A 300 -6.36 4.79 2.39
N LEU A 301 -6.57 3.51 2.65
CA LEU A 301 -7.44 3.05 3.71
C LEU A 301 -6.83 3.34 5.08
N GLU A 302 -7.48 4.18 5.85
CA GLU A 302 -7.11 4.51 7.22
C GLU A 302 -8.01 3.75 8.20
N GLY A 303 -7.42 2.96 9.09
CA GLY A 303 -8.12 2.40 10.23
C GLY A 303 -8.33 3.47 11.30
N LYS A 304 -9.53 4.05 11.42
CA LYS A 304 -9.88 5.00 12.48
C LYS A 304 -10.94 4.46 13.42
N TYR A 305 -10.79 4.83 14.69
CA TYR A 305 -11.58 4.40 15.85
C TYR A 305 -12.98 5.00 15.95
N GLU A 306 -13.51 5.62 14.91
CA GLU A 306 -14.85 6.19 15.00
C GLU A 306 -15.90 5.09 14.80
N PRO A 307 -16.80 4.87 15.75
CA PRO A 307 -17.90 3.93 15.59
C PRO A 307 -18.91 4.49 14.57
N VAL A 308 -18.68 4.14 13.30
CA VAL A 308 -19.53 4.64 12.25
C VAL A 308 -20.26 3.50 11.62
N GLN A 309 -21.41 3.19 11.73
CA GLN A 309 -22.25 2.21 11.07
C GLN A 309 -21.96 0.74 11.38
N ASN A 310 -22.99 -0.05 11.37
CA ASN A 310 -22.94 -1.46 11.68
C ASN A 310 -22.61 -2.27 10.40
N PHE A 311 -21.45 -2.92 10.36
CA PHE A 311 -21.05 -3.81 9.27
C PHE A 311 -22.13 -4.85 8.93
N GLN A 312 -22.89 -5.28 9.91
CA GLN A 312 -24.03 -6.17 9.74
C GLN A 312 -25.11 -5.61 8.83
N LEU A 313 -25.52 -4.34 9.04
CA LEU A 313 -26.54 -3.68 8.20
C LEU A 313 -26.09 -3.64 6.75
N TYR A 314 -24.82 -3.40 6.56
CA TYR A 314 -24.19 -3.33 5.28
C TYR A 314 -24.22 -4.68 4.54
N LEU A 315 -23.79 -5.75 5.19
CA LEU A 315 -23.91 -7.10 4.62
C LEU A 315 -25.35 -7.46 4.31
N GLN A 316 -26.30 -7.02 5.17
CA GLN A 316 -27.70 -7.28 4.97
C GLN A 316 -28.27 -6.60 3.72
N GLU A 317 -27.82 -5.38 3.41
CA GLU A 317 -28.20 -4.71 2.16
C GLU A 317 -27.68 -5.43 0.93
N ASP A 318 -26.49 -6.01 1.01
CA ASP A 318 -25.84 -6.71 -0.07
C ASP A 318 -26.41 -8.10 -0.37
N LEU A 319 -27.15 -8.70 0.57
CA LEU A 319 -27.79 -10.01 0.39
C LEU A 319 -28.61 -10.12 -0.89
N ARG A 320 -29.22 -9.03 -1.34
CA ARG A 320 -30.08 -9.01 -2.54
C ARG A 320 -29.30 -9.08 -3.85
N PHE A 321 -28.00 -8.83 -3.82
CA PHE A 321 -27.13 -8.85 -5.00
C PHE A 321 -26.31 -10.12 -5.13
N LEU A 322 -26.48 -11.06 -4.19
CA LEU A 322 -25.77 -12.32 -4.15
C LEU A 322 -26.48 -13.38 -4.99
N THR A 323 -25.68 -14.19 -5.65
CA THR A 323 -26.14 -15.33 -6.43
C THR A 323 -25.59 -16.64 -5.89
N PHE A 324 -26.24 -17.76 -6.18
CA PHE A 324 -25.78 -19.07 -5.75
C PHE A 324 -24.39 -19.46 -6.26
N GLU A 325 -23.89 -18.74 -7.24
CA GLU A 325 -22.56 -18.97 -7.83
C GLU A 325 -21.47 -18.18 -7.13
N ASP A 326 -21.84 -17.14 -6.36
CA ASP A 326 -20.90 -16.27 -5.70
C ASP A 326 -20.18 -16.99 -4.55
N THR A 327 -18.88 -16.69 -4.40
CA THR A 327 -18.11 -16.99 -3.21
C THR A 327 -17.93 -15.71 -2.42
N VAL A 328 -18.24 -15.75 -1.13
CA VAL A 328 -18.08 -14.62 -0.22
C VAL A 328 -16.92 -14.87 0.72
N ILE A 329 -16.00 -13.93 0.78
CA ILE A 329 -14.86 -13.93 1.71
C ILE A 329 -14.98 -12.70 2.59
N ILE A 330 -15.04 -12.91 3.90
CA ILE A 330 -15.14 -11.85 4.89
C ILE A 330 -13.85 -11.83 5.69
N VAL A 331 -13.22 -10.68 5.77
CA VAL A 331 -12.03 -10.45 6.59
C VAL A 331 -12.41 -9.52 7.72
N SER A 332 -12.30 -9.99 8.96
CA SER A 332 -12.64 -9.23 10.15
C SER A 332 -11.70 -9.54 11.32
N MET A 333 -11.62 -8.62 12.26
CA MET A 333 -10.89 -8.82 13.51
C MET A 333 -11.66 -9.72 14.48
N PHE A 334 -12.97 -9.50 14.59
CA PHE A 334 -13.88 -10.19 15.52
C PHE A 334 -15.24 -10.47 14.88
N LEU A 335 -16.01 -11.33 15.56
CA LEU A 335 -17.40 -11.60 15.22
C LEU A 335 -18.32 -11.14 16.35
N SER A 336 -19.24 -10.22 16.05
CA SER A 336 -20.34 -9.90 16.96
C SER A 336 -21.37 -11.03 16.93
N GLU A 337 -22.10 -11.22 18.04
CA GLU A 337 -23.17 -12.24 18.06
C GLU A 337 -24.28 -11.96 17.06
N SER A 338 -24.55 -10.70 16.83
CA SER A 338 -25.59 -10.25 15.89
C SER A 338 -25.30 -10.57 14.43
N ILE A 339 -24.05 -10.81 14.05
CA ILE A 339 -23.69 -11.13 12.66
C ILE A 339 -23.84 -12.63 12.34
N LEU A 340 -23.84 -13.52 13.35
CA LEU A 340 -23.89 -14.97 13.13
C LEU A 340 -25.09 -15.42 12.31
N PRO A 341 -26.34 -15.02 12.64
CA PRO A 341 -27.51 -15.41 11.84
C PRO A 341 -27.42 -14.94 10.39
N LEU A 342 -26.79 -13.77 10.17
CA LEU A 342 -26.62 -13.21 8.84
C LEU A 342 -25.62 -14.01 8.00
N LEU A 343 -24.54 -14.49 8.60
CA LEU A 343 -23.55 -15.33 7.93
C LEU A 343 -24.12 -16.70 7.54
N ILE A 344 -25.02 -17.25 8.37
CA ILE A 344 -25.75 -18.47 8.06
C ILE A 344 -26.73 -18.23 6.90
N ASP A 345 -27.44 -17.10 6.88
CA ASP A 345 -28.32 -16.74 5.75
C ASP A 345 -27.51 -16.51 4.46
N LEU A 346 -26.36 -15.85 4.55
CA LEU A 346 -25.39 -15.71 3.44
C LEU A 346 -25.04 -17.08 2.84
N ARG A 347 -24.76 -18.08 3.67
CA ARG A 347 -24.38 -19.41 3.21
C ARG A 347 -25.52 -20.08 2.42
N SER A 348 -26.77 -19.80 2.77
CA SER A 348 -27.93 -20.33 2.04
C SER A 348 -28.06 -19.73 0.64
N ARG A 349 -27.49 -18.55 0.39
CA ARG A 349 -27.62 -17.80 -0.87
C ARG A 349 -26.39 -17.89 -1.77
N CYS A 350 -25.25 -18.30 -1.24
CA CYS A 350 -23.97 -18.37 -1.96
C CYS A 350 -23.43 -19.77 -2.06
N SER A 351 -22.57 -20.03 -3.03
CA SER A 351 -21.88 -21.32 -3.16
C SER A 351 -20.96 -21.59 -1.97
N LYS A 352 -20.31 -20.55 -1.45
CA LYS A 352 -19.32 -20.64 -0.39
C LYS A 352 -19.26 -19.36 0.41
N VAL A 353 -19.13 -19.48 1.73
CA VAL A 353 -18.84 -18.36 2.63
C VAL A 353 -17.62 -18.71 3.45
N ILE A 354 -16.63 -17.83 3.42
CA ILE A 354 -15.35 -18.00 4.12
C ILE A 354 -15.17 -16.78 5.01
N VAL A 355 -14.91 -17.00 6.28
CA VAL A 355 -14.62 -15.94 7.26
C VAL A 355 -13.20 -16.10 7.73
N LEU A 356 -12.38 -15.07 7.49
CA LEU A 356 -11.00 -14.99 7.94
C LEU A 356 -10.94 -14.04 9.13
N LEU A 357 -10.66 -14.58 10.30
CA LEU A 357 -10.52 -13.84 11.55
C LEU A 357 -9.05 -13.65 11.87
N MET A 358 -8.62 -12.41 11.98
CA MET A 358 -7.23 -12.04 12.18
C MET A 358 -7.03 -11.15 13.41
N PRO A 359 -7.36 -11.62 14.64
CA PRO A 359 -7.30 -10.76 15.83
C PRO A 359 -5.88 -10.28 16.15
N TYR A 360 -4.85 -11.03 15.73
CA TYR A 360 -3.45 -10.72 16.01
C TYR A 360 -2.57 -10.63 14.75
N GLY A 361 -3.18 -10.55 13.56
CA GLY A 361 -2.45 -10.61 12.29
C GLY A 361 -1.98 -12.02 11.95
N PHE A 362 -0.91 -12.12 11.19
CA PHE A 362 -0.31 -13.39 10.75
C PHE A 362 1.21 -13.23 10.62
N ARG A 363 1.93 -14.36 10.62
CA ARG A 363 3.37 -14.39 10.41
C ARG A 363 3.71 -14.23 8.93
N LEU A 364 4.69 -13.40 8.60
CA LEU A 364 5.27 -13.36 7.26
C LEU A 364 6.11 -14.61 7.01
N GLU A 365 6.19 -15.07 5.77
CA GLU A 365 6.90 -16.32 5.43
C GLU A 365 8.40 -16.26 5.75
N ASP A 366 8.99 -15.08 5.68
CA ASP A 366 10.41 -14.82 5.97
C ASP A 366 10.70 -14.67 7.48
N GLU A 367 9.67 -14.67 8.34
CA GLU A 367 9.83 -14.52 9.79
C GLU A 367 9.91 -15.87 10.47
N GLU A 368 10.79 -15.98 11.48
CA GLU A 368 10.88 -17.19 12.33
C GLU A 368 9.66 -17.34 13.22
N LYS A 369 9.28 -18.60 13.50
CA LYS A 369 8.22 -18.91 14.47
C LYS A 369 8.69 -18.52 15.86
N THR A 370 8.03 -17.53 16.46
CA THR A 370 8.30 -17.09 17.83
C THR A 370 7.33 -17.75 18.80
N GLU A 371 7.77 -18.04 20.04
CA GLU A 371 6.84 -18.42 21.10
C GLU A 371 5.93 -17.23 21.40
N TYR A 372 4.65 -17.43 21.12
CA TYR A 372 3.63 -16.39 21.29
C TYR A 372 2.88 -16.58 22.60
N VAL A 373 2.85 -15.53 23.43
CA VAL A 373 2.00 -15.49 24.61
C VAL A 373 0.64 -14.94 24.17
N GLU A 374 -0.39 -15.77 24.19
CA GLU A 374 -1.75 -15.36 23.92
C GLU A 374 -2.19 -14.28 24.92
N ARG A 375 -2.24 -13.04 24.45
CA ARG A 375 -2.92 -11.96 25.16
C ARG A 375 -4.42 -12.15 24.90
N PHE A 376 -5.27 -11.97 25.89
CA PHE A 376 -6.73 -12.02 25.72
C PHE A 376 -7.28 -13.43 25.38
N ARG A 377 -6.91 -14.40 26.18
CA ARG A 377 -7.32 -15.80 26.00
C ARG A 377 -8.83 -16.01 26.02
N ASP A 378 -9.56 -15.25 26.86
CA ASP A 378 -11.01 -15.39 27.00
C ASP A 378 -11.76 -14.93 25.75
N GLU A 379 -11.29 -13.87 25.10
CA GLU A 379 -11.85 -13.38 23.85
C GLU A 379 -11.59 -14.35 22.69
N LEU A 380 -10.42 -15.01 22.68
CA LEU A 380 -10.12 -16.04 21.69
C LEU A 380 -11.02 -17.27 21.87
N LEU A 381 -11.26 -17.71 23.09
CA LEU A 381 -12.18 -18.83 23.37
C LEU A 381 -13.60 -18.48 22.90
N THR A 382 -14.04 -17.26 23.12
CA THR A 382 -15.35 -16.79 22.63
C THR A 382 -15.40 -16.78 21.10
N LEU A 383 -14.34 -16.37 20.43
CA LEU A 383 -14.25 -16.44 18.97
C LEU A 383 -14.25 -17.87 18.44
N GLN A 384 -13.55 -18.78 19.11
CA GLN A 384 -13.54 -20.21 18.75
C GLN A 384 -14.94 -20.82 18.86
N GLN A 385 -15.66 -20.54 19.94
CA GLN A 385 -17.06 -21.01 20.12
C GLN A 385 -17.97 -20.47 19.01
N LYS A 386 -17.85 -19.20 18.64
CA LYS A 386 -18.59 -18.61 17.54
C LYS A 386 -18.22 -19.23 16.19
N ALA A 387 -16.95 -19.54 15.99
CA ALA A 387 -16.47 -20.23 14.78
C ALA A 387 -17.06 -21.64 14.67
N GLU A 388 -17.09 -22.41 15.74
CA GLU A 388 -17.70 -23.74 15.79
C GLU A 388 -19.17 -23.70 15.38
N VAL A 389 -19.96 -22.75 15.91
CA VAL A 389 -21.38 -22.58 15.52
C VAL A 389 -21.54 -22.27 14.02
N LEU A 390 -20.64 -21.49 13.45
CA LEU A 390 -20.66 -21.18 12.02
C LEU A 390 -20.25 -22.38 11.16
N GLU A 391 -19.25 -23.13 11.57
CA GLU A 391 -18.77 -24.34 10.87
C GLU A 391 -19.83 -25.46 10.86
N GLU A 392 -20.59 -25.63 11.94
CA GLU A 392 -21.77 -26.51 11.99
C GLU A 392 -22.82 -26.15 10.94
N ASN A 393 -22.90 -24.86 10.59
CA ASN A 393 -23.81 -24.34 9.55
C ASN A 393 -23.14 -24.20 8.18
N HIS A 394 -22.04 -24.91 7.93
CA HIS A 394 -21.32 -24.94 6.66
C HIS A 394 -20.70 -23.58 6.21
N VAL A 395 -20.46 -22.66 7.14
CA VAL A 395 -19.65 -21.47 6.93
C VAL A 395 -18.23 -21.83 7.30
N LEU A 396 -17.29 -21.64 6.39
CA LEU A 396 -15.87 -21.90 6.65
C LEU A 396 -15.27 -20.76 7.46
N VAL A 397 -14.85 -21.02 8.66
CA VAL A 397 -14.18 -20.03 9.50
C VAL A 397 -12.72 -20.41 9.68
N ARG A 398 -11.85 -19.43 9.55
CA ARG A 398 -10.43 -19.58 9.85
C ARG A 398 -9.98 -18.50 10.80
N LEU A 399 -9.65 -18.93 12.01
CA LEU A 399 -9.03 -18.08 13.01
C LEU A 399 -7.51 -18.16 12.82
N ILE A 400 -6.93 -17.03 12.40
CA ILE A 400 -5.51 -16.93 12.10
C ILE A 400 -4.77 -16.48 13.33
N SER A 401 -3.81 -17.26 13.78
CA SER A 401 -2.90 -16.89 14.87
C SER A 401 -1.69 -16.13 14.32
N SER A 402 -1.10 -15.27 15.14
CA SER A 402 0.09 -14.50 14.77
C SER A 402 1.30 -15.34 14.33
N ASN A 403 1.33 -16.62 14.71
CA ASN A 403 2.42 -17.56 14.38
C ASN A 403 2.16 -18.40 13.13
N GLN A 404 0.98 -18.27 12.52
CA GLN A 404 0.62 -18.93 11.28
C GLN A 404 0.90 -18.02 10.07
N SER A 405 1.42 -18.60 8.99
CA SER A 405 1.51 -17.90 7.72
C SER A 405 0.18 -17.98 6.96
N LEU A 406 -0.07 -17.03 6.07
CA LEU A 406 -1.27 -17.07 5.23
C LEU A 406 -1.31 -18.31 4.34
N SER A 407 -0.17 -18.80 3.85
CA SER A 407 -0.10 -20.03 3.07
C SER A 407 -0.56 -21.25 3.88
N GLU A 408 -0.12 -21.39 5.14
CA GLU A 408 -0.54 -22.47 6.04
C GLU A 408 -2.07 -22.45 6.26
N VAL A 409 -2.66 -21.26 6.45
CA VAL A 409 -4.10 -21.08 6.66
C VAL A 409 -4.90 -21.47 5.42
N TYR A 410 -4.46 -21.06 4.25
CA TYR A 410 -5.18 -21.34 3.01
C TYR A 410 -5.00 -22.81 2.54
N GLU A 411 -3.92 -23.48 2.92
CA GLU A 411 -3.77 -24.91 2.68
C GLU A 411 -4.74 -25.75 3.56
N SER A 412 -5.15 -25.22 4.69
CA SER A 412 -6.10 -25.86 5.61
C SER A 412 -7.58 -25.66 5.24
N VAL A 413 -7.89 -24.77 4.30
CA VAL A 413 -9.24 -24.56 3.75
C VAL A 413 -9.54 -25.59 2.66
#